data_26224d285f5ff8497a0fdd1680dc83bc
#
_entry.id   26224d285f5ff8497a0fdd1680dc83bc
#
_cell.length_a   1.000
_cell.length_b   1.000
_cell.length_c   1.000
_cell.angle_alpha   90.00
_cell.angle_beta   90.00
_cell.angle_gamma   90.00
#
_symmetry.space_group_name_H-M   'P 1'
#
loop_
_entity.id
_entity.type
_entity.pdbx_description
1 polymer ?
#
loop_
_entity_poly.entity_id
_entity_poly.type
_entity_poly.pdbx_seq_one_letter_code
_entity_poly.pdbx_strand_id
1 'polypeptide(L)'
;MRFILVIALMLGGWWWWSAPTDDSAASFGALKEGVSSTADAMRDADPISFGQQLYDPHAAVEGMIDRSTFVPAEKIPPTLKQAIIATEDKRFYTHGAIDLIGVARALVANYQAGETLQGGSTISQQTVKNLFLSHDRTWLRKTQEMLLASRLERVYSKEEILELYLNTIYYGAGAYGLQAAALTYFHRDARDLTPAQCTVLAGLPQAPSAYNPLVHFETAKARQRQVLDAMTEQGMLSPAEAKLLYTADLHLADATSEE
;
A
#
# COMPACT_ATOMS: atom_id res chain seq x y z
N MET A 1 8.15 -31.56 0.38
CA MET A 1 6.67 -31.53 0.25
C MET A 1 5.92 -31.17 1.53
N ARG A 2 6.24 -31.73 2.70
CA ARG A 2 5.53 -31.40 3.97
C ARG A 2 5.67 -29.92 4.41
N PHE A 3 6.79 -29.27 4.14
CA PHE A 3 7.03 -27.85 4.49
C PHE A 3 6.19 -26.87 3.64
N ILE A 4 6.00 -27.17 2.36
CA ILE A 4 5.19 -26.33 1.45
C ILE A 4 3.71 -26.40 1.85
N LEU A 5 3.23 -27.55 2.29
CA LEU A 5 1.84 -27.74 2.73
C LEU A 5 1.53 -26.98 4.03
N VAL A 6 2.48 -26.91 4.96
CA VAL A 6 2.35 -26.17 6.24
C VAL A 6 2.34 -24.66 5.95
N ILE A 7 3.20 -24.17 5.05
CA ILE A 7 3.22 -22.76 4.63
C ILE A 7 1.90 -22.40 3.91
N ALA A 8 1.40 -23.25 3.03
CA ALA A 8 0.13 -23.05 2.35
C ALA A 8 -1.07 -23.04 3.33
N LEU A 9 -1.06 -23.90 4.36
CA LEU A 9 -2.09 -23.91 5.40
C LEU A 9 -1.99 -22.70 6.34
N MET A 10 -0.78 -22.23 6.67
CA MET A 10 -0.59 -21.04 7.48
C MET A 10 -1.00 -19.78 6.72
N LEU A 11 -0.61 -19.65 5.44
CA LEU A 11 -1.01 -18.55 4.57
C LEU A 11 -2.52 -18.57 4.30
N GLY A 12 -3.13 -19.76 4.22
CA GLY A 12 -4.55 -19.93 4.04
C GLY A 12 -5.39 -19.58 5.26
N GLY A 13 -4.97 -20.02 6.43
CA GLY A 13 -5.59 -19.64 7.68
C GLY A 13 -5.51 -18.15 7.94
N TRP A 14 -4.35 -17.55 7.64
CA TRP A 14 -4.16 -16.10 7.77
C TRP A 14 -5.03 -15.30 6.80
N TRP A 15 -5.14 -15.72 5.54
CA TRP A 15 -5.98 -15.04 4.55
C TRP A 15 -7.47 -15.10 4.92
N TRP A 16 -7.96 -16.25 5.41
CA TRP A 16 -9.33 -16.42 5.90
C TRP A 16 -9.61 -15.54 7.13
N TRP A 17 -8.63 -15.43 8.04
CA TRP A 17 -8.75 -14.64 9.26
C TRP A 17 -8.62 -13.15 9.03
N SER A 18 -7.81 -12.71 8.09
CA SER A 18 -7.53 -11.29 7.79
C SER A 18 -8.53 -10.65 6.82
N ALA A 19 -9.57 -11.37 6.40
CA ALA A 19 -10.62 -10.79 5.56
C ALA A 19 -11.49 -9.85 6.41
N PRO A 20 -11.63 -8.55 6.05
CA PRO A 20 -12.57 -7.67 6.74
C PRO A 20 -13.99 -8.21 6.57
N THR A 21 -14.73 -8.32 7.68
CA THR A 21 -16.16 -8.64 7.70
C THR A 21 -16.97 -7.35 7.61
N ASP A 22 -16.79 -6.57 6.55
CA ASP A 22 -17.53 -5.32 6.41
C ASP A 22 -18.65 -5.46 5.35
N ASP A 23 -19.85 -5.69 5.82
CA ASP A 23 -21.07 -5.74 5.03
C ASP A 23 -21.64 -4.34 4.64
N SER A 24 -20.96 -3.24 5.04
CA SER A 24 -21.50 -1.89 4.86
C SER A 24 -21.14 -1.21 3.54
N ALA A 25 -20.28 -1.81 2.71
CA ALA A 25 -19.87 -1.25 1.41
C ALA A 25 -20.78 -1.63 0.23
N ALA A 26 -21.88 -2.32 0.48
CA ALA A 26 -22.67 -2.99 -0.56
C ALA A 26 -23.54 -2.07 -1.43
N SER A 27 -23.66 -0.77 -1.19
CA SER A 27 -24.72 0.01 -1.87
C SER A 27 -24.28 1.08 -2.87
N PHE A 28 -23.01 1.45 -2.98
CA PHE A 28 -22.54 2.45 -3.97
C PHE A 28 -21.55 1.91 -5.02
N GLY A 29 -21.03 0.70 -4.83
CA GLY A 29 -20.03 0.06 -5.71
C GLY A 29 -20.62 -0.65 -6.93
N ALA A 30 -21.83 -1.12 -6.88
CA ALA A 30 -22.37 -2.12 -7.80
C ALA A 30 -22.45 -1.71 -9.28
N LEU A 31 -22.49 -0.44 -9.61
CA LEU A 31 -22.56 0.05 -11.01
C LEU A 31 -21.17 0.37 -11.61
N LYS A 32 -20.18 0.77 -10.80
CA LYS A 32 -18.78 0.89 -11.26
C LYS A 32 -18.05 -0.45 -11.24
N GLU A 33 -18.43 -1.36 -10.35
CA GLU A 33 -17.84 -2.70 -10.21
C GLU A 33 -18.10 -3.61 -11.41
N GLY A 34 -19.23 -3.49 -12.09
CA GLY A 34 -19.57 -4.36 -13.23
C GLY A 34 -18.64 -4.21 -14.43
N VAL A 35 -18.04 -3.06 -14.68
CA VAL A 35 -17.12 -2.83 -15.81
C VAL A 35 -15.66 -3.07 -15.37
N SER A 36 -15.30 -2.72 -14.14
CA SER A 36 -13.97 -2.98 -13.58
C SER A 36 -13.76 -4.46 -13.31
N SER A 37 -14.75 -5.15 -12.74
CA SER A 37 -14.61 -6.56 -12.37
C SER A 37 -14.37 -7.51 -13.55
N THR A 38 -14.97 -7.22 -14.71
CA THR A 38 -14.75 -8.04 -15.92
C THR A 38 -13.36 -7.82 -16.55
N ALA A 39 -12.87 -6.58 -16.56
CA ALA A 39 -11.53 -6.28 -17.03
C ALA A 39 -10.46 -6.81 -16.06
N ASP A 40 -10.72 -6.73 -14.77
CA ASP A 40 -9.85 -7.22 -13.72
C ASP A 40 -9.81 -8.75 -13.68
N ALA A 41 -10.95 -9.42 -13.81
CA ALA A 41 -11.02 -10.88 -13.93
C ALA A 41 -10.33 -11.41 -15.21
N MET A 42 -10.37 -10.65 -16.31
CA MET A 42 -9.62 -10.97 -17.51
C MET A 42 -8.11 -10.84 -17.32
N ARG A 43 -7.62 -9.85 -16.56
CA ARG A 43 -6.19 -9.71 -16.25
C ARG A 43 -5.65 -10.90 -15.48
N ASP A 44 -6.36 -11.35 -14.45
CA ASP A 44 -5.93 -12.50 -13.63
C ASP A 44 -6.08 -13.82 -14.37
N ALA A 45 -6.98 -13.89 -15.35
CA ALA A 45 -7.26 -15.10 -16.12
C ALA A 45 -6.43 -15.25 -17.39
N ASP A 46 -5.68 -14.19 -17.82
CA ASP A 46 -4.88 -14.27 -19.05
C ASP A 46 -3.46 -14.82 -18.80
N PRO A 47 -3.22 -16.12 -19.09
CA PRO A 47 -1.90 -16.73 -18.89
C PRO A 47 -0.81 -16.11 -19.78
N ILE A 48 -1.18 -15.47 -20.89
CA ILE A 48 -0.25 -14.87 -21.83
C ILE A 48 0.30 -13.57 -21.23
N SER A 49 -0.56 -12.71 -20.72
CA SER A 49 -0.14 -11.47 -20.08
C SER A 49 0.67 -11.74 -18.80
N PHE A 50 0.26 -12.70 -17.99
CA PHE A 50 1.03 -13.14 -16.81
C PHE A 50 2.41 -13.69 -17.19
N GLY A 51 2.47 -14.52 -18.26
CA GLY A 51 3.74 -15.02 -18.78
C GLY A 51 4.67 -13.91 -19.27
N GLN A 52 4.15 -12.90 -19.94
CA GLN A 52 4.92 -11.72 -20.38
C GLN A 52 5.45 -10.91 -19.20
N GLN A 53 4.63 -10.66 -18.18
CA GLN A 53 5.02 -9.97 -16.96
C GLN A 53 6.15 -10.69 -16.21
N LEU A 54 6.14 -12.01 -16.18
CA LEU A 54 7.20 -12.83 -15.60
C LEU A 54 8.47 -12.83 -16.45
N TYR A 55 8.33 -12.85 -17.77
CA TYR A 55 9.47 -12.90 -18.70
C TYR A 55 10.22 -11.58 -18.74
N ASP A 56 9.52 -10.48 -18.95
CA ASP A 56 10.07 -9.12 -18.99
C ASP A 56 9.28 -8.16 -18.08
N PRO A 57 9.57 -8.18 -16.76
CA PRO A 57 8.91 -7.28 -15.82
C PRO A 57 9.16 -5.81 -16.10
N HIS A 58 10.33 -5.48 -16.70
CA HIS A 58 10.66 -4.08 -17.01
C HIS A 58 9.71 -3.54 -18.10
N ALA A 59 9.61 -4.22 -19.22
CA ALA A 59 8.68 -3.81 -20.29
C ALA A 59 7.23 -3.82 -19.80
N ALA A 60 6.85 -4.77 -18.95
CA ALA A 60 5.50 -4.82 -18.39
C ALA A 60 5.21 -3.62 -17.48
N VAL A 61 6.14 -3.23 -16.61
CA VAL A 61 6.00 -2.04 -15.75
C VAL A 61 5.91 -0.78 -16.58
N GLU A 62 6.85 -0.56 -17.53
CA GLU A 62 6.86 0.64 -18.37
C GLU A 62 5.61 0.76 -19.25
N GLY A 63 4.99 -0.35 -19.62
CA GLY A 63 3.70 -0.35 -20.33
C GLY A 63 2.49 0.04 -19.48
N MET A 64 2.61 0.03 -18.16
CA MET A 64 1.52 0.31 -17.22
C MET A 64 1.59 1.70 -16.55
N ILE A 65 2.74 2.36 -16.64
CA ILE A 65 2.98 3.63 -15.92
C ILE A 65 3.17 4.79 -16.88
N ASP A 66 2.81 5.97 -16.42
CA ASP A 66 3.15 7.25 -17.07
C ASP A 66 4.25 7.95 -16.27
N ARG A 67 5.48 7.83 -16.73
CA ARG A 67 6.65 8.45 -16.08
C ARG A 67 6.58 9.97 -16.00
N SER A 68 5.77 10.64 -16.81
CA SER A 68 5.63 12.10 -16.78
C SER A 68 4.97 12.60 -15.48
N THR A 69 4.17 11.76 -14.83
CA THR A 69 3.49 12.06 -13.58
C THR A 69 4.25 11.60 -12.33
N PHE A 70 5.38 10.88 -12.50
CA PHE A 70 6.14 10.34 -11.39
C PHE A 70 6.95 11.43 -10.67
N VAL A 71 6.97 11.30 -9.35
CA VAL A 71 7.93 11.99 -8.50
C VAL A 71 9.17 11.11 -8.42
N PRO A 72 10.32 11.52 -8.96
CA PRO A 72 11.55 10.75 -8.91
C PRO A 72 12.00 10.47 -7.49
N ALA A 73 12.64 9.30 -7.26
CA ALA A 73 13.01 8.82 -5.94
C ALA A 73 13.80 9.84 -5.10
N GLU A 74 14.69 10.61 -5.73
CA GLU A 74 15.51 11.66 -5.10
C GLU A 74 14.69 12.89 -4.68
N LYS A 75 13.49 13.08 -5.23
CA LYS A 75 12.59 14.20 -4.92
C LYS A 75 11.47 13.81 -3.94
N ILE A 76 11.31 12.52 -3.66
CA ILE A 76 10.36 12.05 -2.64
C ILE A 76 10.89 12.40 -1.25
N PRO A 77 10.11 13.11 -0.40
CA PRO A 77 10.55 13.47 0.94
C PRO A 77 11.03 12.25 1.74
N PRO A 78 12.21 12.30 2.37
CA PRO A 78 12.73 11.18 3.17
C PRO A 78 11.76 10.72 4.28
N THR A 79 11.06 11.65 4.89
CA THR A 79 10.04 11.35 5.92
C THR A 79 8.93 10.46 5.38
N LEU A 80 8.48 10.67 4.13
CA LEU A 80 7.45 9.83 3.54
C LEU A 80 7.95 8.39 3.32
N LYS A 81 9.17 8.23 2.77
CA LYS A 81 9.78 6.92 2.59
C LYS A 81 9.90 6.16 3.91
N GLN A 82 10.40 6.83 4.95
CA GLN A 82 10.52 6.26 6.28
C GLN A 82 9.16 5.89 6.88
N ALA A 83 8.16 6.75 6.76
CA ALA A 83 6.83 6.53 7.29
C ALA A 83 6.13 5.34 6.62
N ILE A 84 6.23 5.22 5.29
CA ILE A 84 5.71 4.06 4.53
C ILE A 84 6.40 2.77 4.97
N ILE A 85 7.73 2.76 5.05
CA ILE A 85 8.49 1.58 5.46
C ILE A 85 8.13 1.19 6.90
N ALA A 86 8.04 2.16 7.81
CA ALA A 86 7.69 1.92 9.19
C ALA A 86 6.30 1.30 9.35
N THR A 87 5.38 1.65 8.48
CA THR A 87 3.96 1.29 8.59
C THR A 87 3.64 0.02 7.81
N GLU A 88 4.08 -0.05 6.55
CA GLU A 88 3.69 -1.12 5.63
C GLU A 88 4.65 -2.30 5.67
N ASP A 89 5.97 -2.04 5.79
CA ASP A 89 6.98 -3.07 5.64
C ASP A 89 8.27 -2.75 6.41
N LYS A 90 8.22 -2.94 7.73
CA LYS A 90 9.31 -2.57 8.68
C LYS A 90 10.70 -3.10 8.29
N ARG A 91 10.77 -4.17 7.51
CA ARG A 91 12.01 -4.83 7.14
C ARG A 91 12.31 -4.79 5.64
N PHE A 92 11.66 -3.87 4.91
CA PHE A 92 11.69 -3.76 3.46
C PHE A 92 13.08 -3.94 2.84
N TYR A 93 14.11 -3.32 3.43
CA TYR A 93 15.48 -3.40 2.92
C TYR A 93 16.24 -4.69 3.32
N THR A 94 15.66 -5.53 4.19
CA THR A 94 16.40 -6.68 4.77
C THR A 94 15.82 -8.04 4.39
N HIS A 95 14.65 -8.08 3.75
CA HIS A 95 14.04 -9.30 3.24
C HIS A 95 13.91 -9.26 1.71
N GLY A 96 13.59 -10.39 1.09
CA GLY A 96 13.23 -10.48 -0.33
C GLY A 96 11.75 -10.17 -0.54
N ALA A 97 11.21 -10.59 -1.69
CA ALA A 97 9.82 -10.33 -2.08
C ALA A 97 8.76 -10.78 -1.07
N ILE A 98 9.08 -11.74 -0.21
CA ILE A 98 8.20 -12.26 0.84
C ILE A 98 8.92 -12.15 2.18
N ASP A 99 8.27 -11.51 3.16
CA ASP A 99 8.76 -11.43 4.54
C ASP A 99 8.09 -12.49 5.44
N LEU A 100 8.67 -13.69 5.51
CA LEU A 100 8.15 -14.77 6.35
C LEU A 100 8.15 -14.41 7.85
N ILE A 101 9.11 -13.62 8.30
CA ILE A 101 9.17 -13.16 9.70
C ILE A 101 8.08 -12.13 9.96
N GLY A 102 7.86 -11.20 9.03
CA GLY A 102 6.77 -10.24 9.08
C GLY A 102 5.41 -10.93 9.11
N VAL A 103 5.19 -11.92 8.25
CA VAL A 103 3.97 -12.74 8.23
C VAL A 103 3.76 -13.43 9.58
N ALA A 104 4.79 -14.09 10.12
CA ALA A 104 4.67 -14.77 11.42
C ALA A 104 4.35 -13.77 12.55
N ARG A 105 5.00 -12.61 12.56
CA ARG A 105 4.72 -11.55 13.54
C ARG A 105 3.29 -11.02 13.43
N ALA A 106 2.82 -10.74 12.20
CA ALA A 106 1.46 -10.27 11.94
C ALA A 106 0.42 -11.31 12.42
N LEU A 107 0.65 -12.60 12.17
CA LEU A 107 -0.21 -13.68 12.66
C LEU A 107 -0.33 -13.67 14.19
N VAL A 108 0.79 -13.55 14.90
CA VAL A 108 0.80 -13.51 16.37
C VAL A 108 0.07 -12.26 16.90
N ALA A 109 0.36 -11.10 16.32
CA ALA A 109 -0.26 -9.84 16.73
C ALA A 109 -1.79 -9.86 16.51
N ASN A 110 -2.25 -10.30 15.35
CA ASN A 110 -3.67 -10.41 15.03
C ASN A 110 -4.38 -11.46 15.92
N TYR A 111 -3.74 -12.58 16.21
CA TYR A 111 -4.28 -13.58 17.12
C TYR A 111 -4.46 -13.03 18.55
N GLN A 112 -3.47 -12.29 19.06
CA GLN A 112 -3.53 -11.69 20.40
C GLN A 112 -4.57 -10.58 20.50
N ALA A 113 -4.76 -9.80 19.43
CA ALA A 113 -5.73 -8.71 19.39
C ALA A 113 -7.17 -9.17 19.14
N GLY A 114 -7.37 -10.37 18.60
CA GLY A 114 -8.68 -10.85 18.17
C GLY A 114 -9.22 -10.14 16.90
N GLU A 115 -8.39 -9.34 16.27
CA GLU A 115 -8.74 -8.57 15.05
C GLU A 115 -7.52 -8.40 14.13
N THR A 116 -7.76 -7.98 12.89
CA THR A 116 -6.68 -7.75 11.92
C THR A 116 -6.04 -6.39 12.11
N LEU A 117 -4.99 -6.33 12.94
CA LEU A 117 -4.22 -5.11 13.19
C LEU A 117 -3.10 -4.88 12.19
N GLN A 118 -2.46 -5.94 11.69
CA GLN A 118 -1.29 -5.86 10.83
C GLN A 118 -1.43 -6.73 9.58
N GLY A 119 -1.05 -6.17 8.44
CA GLY A 119 -0.88 -6.91 7.19
C GLY A 119 0.49 -7.61 7.14
N GLY A 120 0.58 -8.71 6.40
CA GLY A 120 1.84 -9.42 6.15
C GLY A 120 2.32 -9.35 4.69
N SER A 121 1.71 -8.50 3.86
CA SER A 121 2.15 -8.29 2.48
C SER A 121 3.26 -7.27 2.43
N THR A 122 4.32 -7.54 1.65
CA THR A 122 5.45 -6.62 1.46
C THR A 122 5.10 -5.49 0.50
N ILE A 123 5.90 -4.41 0.51
CA ILE A 123 5.80 -3.31 -0.48
C ILE A 123 5.92 -3.88 -1.90
N SER A 124 6.84 -4.81 -2.16
CA SER A 124 7.01 -5.46 -3.47
C SER A 124 5.74 -6.20 -3.93
N GLN A 125 5.07 -6.91 -3.01
CA GLN A 125 3.80 -7.59 -3.29
C GLN A 125 2.68 -6.59 -3.56
N GLN A 126 2.61 -5.50 -2.79
CA GLN A 126 1.62 -4.44 -3.01
C GLN A 126 1.84 -3.72 -4.34
N THR A 127 3.10 -3.49 -4.74
CA THR A 127 3.44 -2.86 -6.03
C THR A 127 2.92 -3.69 -7.20
N VAL A 128 3.23 -4.99 -7.23
CA VAL A 128 2.76 -5.85 -8.34
C VAL A 128 1.25 -6.03 -8.33
N LYS A 129 0.63 -6.09 -7.16
CA LYS A 129 -0.83 -6.12 -7.04
C LYS A 129 -1.45 -4.88 -7.68
N ASN A 130 -0.94 -3.69 -7.39
CA ASN A 130 -1.47 -2.45 -7.92
C ASN A 130 -1.23 -2.28 -9.42
N LEU A 131 -0.09 -2.78 -9.94
CA LEU A 131 0.26 -2.66 -11.36
C LEU A 131 -0.44 -3.70 -12.23
N PHE A 132 -0.53 -4.95 -11.78
CA PHE A 132 -0.80 -6.09 -12.67
C PHE A 132 -2.01 -6.93 -12.29
N LEU A 133 -2.49 -6.87 -11.04
CA LEU A 133 -3.47 -7.83 -10.54
C LEU A 133 -4.81 -7.17 -10.21
N SER A 134 -5.89 -7.95 -10.32
CA SER A 134 -7.20 -7.54 -9.84
C SER A 134 -7.24 -7.47 -8.30
N HIS A 135 -8.32 -6.87 -7.79
CA HIS A 135 -8.57 -6.81 -6.36
C HIS A 135 -9.28 -8.08 -5.82
N ASP A 136 -9.50 -9.09 -6.69
CA ASP A 136 -10.12 -10.34 -6.29
C ASP A 136 -9.26 -11.09 -5.26
N ARG A 137 -9.94 -11.69 -4.28
CA ARG A 137 -9.28 -12.43 -3.20
C ARG A 137 -9.27 -13.91 -3.51
N THR A 138 -8.40 -14.35 -4.41
CA THR A 138 -8.23 -15.76 -4.77
C THR A 138 -6.84 -16.28 -4.43
N TRP A 139 -6.73 -17.58 -4.20
CA TRP A 139 -5.43 -18.24 -3.98
C TRP A 139 -4.52 -18.12 -5.20
N LEU A 140 -5.10 -18.24 -6.39
CA LEU A 140 -4.38 -18.11 -7.65
C LEU A 140 -3.74 -16.73 -7.76
N ARG A 141 -4.54 -15.69 -7.55
CA ARG A 141 -4.05 -14.31 -7.55
C ARG A 141 -2.92 -14.10 -6.51
N LYS A 142 -3.05 -14.65 -5.29
CA LYS A 142 -1.99 -14.50 -4.27
C LYS A 142 -0.70 -15.22 -4.67
N THR A 143 -0.82 -16.36 -5.36
CA THR A 143 0.35 -17.06 -5.91
C THR A 143 1.01 -16.26 -7.03
N GLN A 144 0.22 -15.68 -7.93
CA GLN A 144 0.70 -14.79 -8.99
C GLN A 144 1.42 -13.57 -8.41
N GLU A 145 0.84 -12.93 -7.39
CA GLU A 145 1.43 -11.80 -6.65
C GLU A 145 2.82 -12.17 -6.10
N MET A 146 2.96 -13.33 -5.44
CA MET A 146 4.24 -13.77 -4.90
C MET A 146 5.30 -14.03 -5.99
N LEU A 147 4.90 -14.64 -7.10
CA LEU A 147 5.80 -14.91 -8.22
C LEU A 147 6.25 -13.61 -8.90
N LEU A 148 5.31 -12.71 -9.21
CA LEU A 148 5.62 -11.42 -9.81
C LEU A 148 6.47 -10.55 -8.90
N ALA A 149 6.18 -10.49 -7.59
CA ALA A 149 7.00 -9.76 -6.62
C ALA A 149 8.42 -10.32 -6.56
N SER A 150 8.58 -11.66 -6.57
CA SER A 150 9.89 -12.29 -6.60
C SER A 150 10.65 -11.98 -7.90
N ARG A 151 9.93 -11.83 -9.00
CA ARG A 151 10.52 -11.46 -10.29
C ARG A 151 10.88 -9.98 -10.34
N LEU A 152 10.00 -9.11 -9.79
CA LEU A 152 10.25 -7.67 -9.70
C LEU A 152 11.54 -7.37 -8.94
N GLU A 153 11.76 -8.00 -7.78
CA GLU A 153 12.98 -7.81 -6.96
C GLU A 153 14.28 -8.34 -7.59
N ARG A 154 14.19 -9.07 -8.70
CA ARG A 154 15.39 -9.48 -9.46
C ARG A 154 15.82 -8.45 -10.49
N VAL A 155 14.93 -7.55 -10.89
CA VAL A 155 15.15 -6.57 -11.96
C VAL A 155 15.19 -5.14 -11.46
N TYR A 156 14.53 -4.86 -10.34
CA TYR A 156 14.49 -3.54 -9.71
C TYR A 156 15.14 -3.57 -8.33
N SER A 157 15.86 -2.50 -7.99
CA SER A 157 16.36 -2.27 -6.63
C SER A 157 15.21 -1.96 -5.68
N LYS A 158 15.45 -2.05 -4.38
CA LYS A 158 14.45 -1.69 -3.36
C LYS A 158 14.01 -0.22 -3.47
N GLU A 159 14.92 0.68 -3.82
CA GLU A 159 14.64 2.10 -4.04
C GLU A 159 13.69 2.31 -5.23
N GLU A 160 13.94 1.64 -6.35
CA GLU A 160 13.07 1.70 -7.52
C GLU A 160 11.70 1.10 -7.26
N ILE A 161 11.61 0.00 -6.50
CA ILE A 161 10.34 -0.60 -6.08
C ILE A 161 9.55 0.36 -5.17
N LEU A 162 10.23 1.02 -4.24
CA LEU A 162 9.58 2.02 -3.38
C LEU A 162 9.10 3.23 -4.19
N GLU A 163 9.87 3.69 -5.17
CA GLU A 163 9.46 4.73 -6.11
C GLU A 163 8.21 4.32 -6.89
N LEU A 164 8.22 3.13 -7.49
CA LEU A 164 7.06 2.57 -8.20
C LEU A 164 5.84 2.50 -7.28
N TYR A 165 6.01 1.97 -6.08
CA TYR A 165 4.96 1.87 -5.08
C TYR A 165 4.31 3.22 -4.82
N LEU A 166 5.09 4.21 -4.39
CA LEU A 166 4.60 5.53 -4.02
C LEU A 166 3.92 6.27 -5.19
N ASN A 167 4.36 6.03 -6.41
CA ASN A 167 3.81 6.67 -7.61
C ASN A 167 2.63 5.92 -8.24
N THR A 168 2.27 4.73 -7.76
CA THR A 168 1.20 3.92 -8.37
C THR A 168 0.07 3.55 -7.42
N ILE A 169 0.28 3.61 -6.10
CA ILE A 169 -0.77 3.24 -5.16
C ILE A 169 -1.91 4.25 -5.14
N TYR A 170 -3.07 3.76 -4.74
CA TYR A 170 -4.25 4.57 -4.50
C TYR A 170 -4.22 5.17 -3.10
N TYR A 171 -4.32 6.50 -3.02
CA TYR A 171 -4.35 7.27 -1.77
C TYR A 171 -5.77 7.71 -1.35
N GLY A 172 -6.81 7.36 -2.09
CA GLY A 172 -8.18 7.84 -1.85
C GLY A 172 -8.54 9.07 -2.66
N ALA A 173 -9.80 9.52 -2.60
CA ALA A 173 -10.31 10.71 -3.30
C ALA A 173 -9.94 10.76 -4.81
N GLY A 174 -9.88 9.61 -5.49
CA GLY A 174 -9.46 9.52 -6.89
C GLY A 174 -7.95 9.68 -7.14
N ALA A 175 -7.14 9.90 -6.10
CA ALA A 175 -5.71 10.15 -6.22
C ALA A 175 -4.91 8.84 -6.34
N TYR A 176 -4.36 8.60 -7.52
CA TYR A 176 -3.39 7.54 -7.79
C TYR A 176 -1.99 8.16 -7.90
N GLY A 177 -1.05 7.66 -7.12
CA GLY A 177 0.31 8.16 -7.04
C GLY A 177 0.50 9.39 -6.16
N LEU A 178 1.76 9.61 -5.77
CA LEU A 178 2.15 10.60 -4.77
C LEU A 178 1.82 12.04 -5.18
N GLN A 179 2.10 12.40 -6.45
CA GLN A 179 1.86 13.77 -6.93
C GLN A 179 0.35 14.10 -6.88
N ALA A 180 -0.49 13.19 -7.35
CA ALA A 180 -1.94 13.37 -7.30
C ALA A 180 -2.43 13.51 -5.86
N ALA A 181 -1.94 12.66 -4.95
CA ALA A 181 -2.31 12.73 -3.53
C ALA A 181 -1.89 14.06 -2.87
N ALA A 182 -0.66 14.55 -3.16
CA ALA A 182 -0.17 15.81 -2.64
C ALA A 182 -1.03 17.00 -3.10
N LEU A 183 -1.42 17.00 -4.36
CA LEU A 183 -2.31 18.04 -4.92
C LEU A 183 -3.73 17.95 -4.34
N THR A 184 -4.29 16.73 -4.28
CA THR A 184 -5.66 16.50 -3.79
C THR A 184 -5.83 16.89 -2.33
N TYR A 185 -4.88 16.52 -1.47
CA TYR A 185 -5.04 16.71 -0.04
C TYR A 185 -4.47 18.02 0.49
N PHE A 186 -3.47 18.62 -0.19
CA PHE A 186 -2.73 19.74 0.36
C PHE A 186 -2.49 20.89 -0.63
N HIS A 187 -2.94 20.79 -1.89
CA HIS A 187 -2.66 21.74 -2.97
C HIS A 187 -1.16 22.05 -3.08
N ARG A 188 -0.30 21.03 -2.91
CA ARG A 188 1.16 21.15 -2.94
C ARG A 188 1.80 20.19 -3.93
N ASP A 189 2.97 20.57 -4.42
CA ASP A 189 3.85 19.63 -5.10
C ASP A 189 4.33 18.57 -4.08
N ALA A 190 4.44 17.33 -4.51
CA ALA A 190 4.87 16.23 -3.64
C ALA A 190 6.25 16.43 -3.00
N ARG A 191 7.13 17.22 -3.66
CA ARG A 191 8.45 17.59 -3.15
C ARG A 191 8.39 18.51 -1.94
N ASP A 192 7.33 19.30 -1.84
CA ASP A 192 7.15 20.36 -0.86
C ASP A 192 6.26 19.92 0.32
N LEU A 193 5.94 18.62 0.40
CA LEU A 193 5.19 18.08 1.52
C LEU A 193 5.94 18.24 2.83
N THR A 194 5.26 18.75 3.83
CA THR A 194 5.82 18.83 5.19
C THR A 194 5.92 17.41 5.79
N PRO A 195 6.81 17.22 6.78
CA PRO A 195 6.90 15.93 7.49
C PRO A 195 5.56 15.46 8.09
N ALA A 196 4.73 16.37 8.59
CA ALA A 196 3.41 16.05 9.12
C ALA A 196 2.47 15.53 8.00
N GLN A 197 2.45 16.18 6.85
CA GLN A 197 1.68 15.74 5.67
C GLN A 197 2.15 14.37 5.17
N CYS A 198 3.46 14.13 5.14
CA CYS A 198 4.05 12.83 4.80
C CYS A 198 3.53 11.70 5.69
N THR A 199 3.42 11.93 7.01
CA THR A 199 2.94 10.92 7.95
C THR A 199 1.44 10.64 7.81
N VAL A 200 0.64 11.63 7.39
CA VAL A 200 -0.77 11.40 7.02
C VAL A 200 -0.86 10.55 5.76
N LEU A 201 -0.18 10.94 4.67
CA LEU A 201 -0.20 10.17 3.41
C LEU A 201 0.25 8.73 3.61
N ALA A 202 1.26 8.50 4.45
CA ALA A 202 1.73 7.14 4.75
C ALA A 202 0.68 6.26 5.44
N GLY A 203 -0.31 6.85 6.07
CA GLY A 203 -1.40 6.13 6.70
C GLY A 203 -2.52 5.70 5.75
N LEU A 204 -2.66 6.35 4.59
CA LEU A 204 -3.81 6.19 3.70
C LEU A 204 -3.91 4.82 2.98
N PRO A 205 -2.81 4.19 2.51
CA PRO A 205 -2.88 3.02 1.66
C PRO A 205 -3.63 1.82 2.25
N GLN A 206 -3.68 1.70 3.58
CA GLN A 206 -4.37 0.60 4.26
C GLN A 206 -5.89 0.65 4.05
N ALA A 207 -6.50 1.85 4.13
CA ALA A 207 -7.93 2.04 3.95
C ALA A 207 -8.19 3.48 3.45
N PRO A 208 -7.90 3.78 2.16
CA PRO A 208 -7.84 5.15 1.64
C PRO A 208 -9.14 5.94 1.81
N SER A 209 -10.27 5.29 1.64
CA SER A 209 -11.58 5.95 1.81
C SER A 209 -11.89 6.24 3.29
N ALA A 210 -11.59 5.29 4.18
CA ALA A 210 -11.86 5.45 5.62
C ALA A 210 -10.91 6.47 6.29
N TYR A 211 -9.70 6.63 5.76
CA TYR A 211 -8.69 7.54 6.29
C TYR A 211 -8.59 8.86 5.50
N ASN A 212 -9.53 9.14 4.59
CA ASN A 212 -9.55 10.39 3.83
C ASN A 212 -9.63 11.61 4.78
N PRO A 213 -8.57 12.45 4.89
CA PRO A 213 -8.54 13.53 5.86
C PRO A 213 -9.50 14.69 5.56
N LEU A 214 -9.99 14.81 4.31
CA LEU A 214 -10.96 15.82 3.92
C LEU A 214 -12.38 15.47 4.38
N VAL A 215 -12.67 14.18 4.62
CA VAL A 215 -14.00 13.68 4.98
C VAL A 215 -14.00 13.12 6.41
N HIS A 216 -12.95 12.42 6.81
CA HIS A 216 -12.84 11.69 8.07
C HIS A 216 -11.61 12.13 8.86
N PHE A 217 -11.51 13.43 9.18
CA PHE A 217 -10.33 14.03 9.79
C PHE A 217 -9.85 13.32 11.07
N GLU A 218 -10.76 13.02 11.99
CA GLU A 218 -10.40 12.36 13.26
C GLU A 218 -9.84 10.95 13.04
N THR A 219 -10.42 10.20 12.09
CA THR A 219 -9.94 8.85 11.74
C THR A 219 -8.58 8.92 11.06
N ALA A 220 -8.37 9.91 10.17
CA ALA A 220 -7.07 10.18 9.56
C ALA A 220 -6.01 10.55 10.60
N LYS A 221 -6.37 11.37 11.59
CA LYS A 221 -5.48 11.75 12.71
C LYS A 221 -5.16 10.54 13.61
N ALA A 222 -6.14 9.69 13.88
CA ALA A 222 -5.91 8.45 14.63
C ALA A 222 -4.93 7.53 13.85
N ARG A 223 -5.10 7.43 12.52
CA ARG A 223 -4.18 6.67 11.66
C ARG A 223 -2.78 7.30 11.60
N GLN A 224 -2.67 8.63 11.50
CA GLN A 224 -1.40 9.35 11.59
C GLN A 224 -0.66 9.02 12.90
N ARG A 225 -1.37 8.94 14.03
CA ARG A 225 -0.76 8.54 15.31
C ARG A 225 -0.13 7.16 15.22
N GLN A 226 -0.83 6.17 14.63
CA GLN A 226 -0.27 4.81 14.45
C GLN A 226 0.99 4.81 13.57
N VAL A 227 1.04 5.66 12.52
CA VAL A 227 2.24 5.86 11.70
C VAL A 227 3.39 6.40 12.52
N LEU A 228 3.15 7.45 13.30
CA LEU A 228 4.15 8.08 14.17
C LEU A 228 4.65 7.12 15.26
N ASP A 229 3.76 6.34 15.85
CA ASP A 229 4.12 5.31 16.84
C ASP A 229 5.02 4.24 16.19
N ALA A 230 4.69 3.78 14.99
CA ALA A 230 5.51 2.82 14.24
C ALA A 230 6.90 3.39 13.88
N MET A 231 7.01 4.66 13.52
CA MET A 231 8.30 5.34 13.27
C MET A 231 9.12 5.49 14.57
N THR A 232 8.46 5.79 15.68
CA THR A 232 9.10 5.92 16.99
C THR A 232 9.61 4.57 17.51
N GLU A 233 8.81 3.50 17.38
CA GLU A 233 9.22 2.13 17.72
C GLU A 233 10.48 1.67 16.99
N GLN A 234 10.67 2.17 15.76
CA GLN A 234 11.84 1.85 14.95
C GLN A 234 12.99 2.84 15.10
N GLY A 235 12.88 3.79 16.03
CA GLY A 235 13.92 4.80 16.31
C GLY A 235 14.12 5.82 15.18
N MET A 236 13.16 5.95 14.27
CA MET A 236 13.19 6.95 13.17
C MET A 236 12.82 8.35 13.67
N LEU A 237 12.04 8.43 14.73
CA LEU A 237 11.62 9.66 15.42
C LEU A 237 11.74 9.49 16.93
N SER A 238 12.06 10.56 17.62
CA SER A 238 11.86 10.63 19.07
C SER A 238 10.38 10.85 19.42
N PRO A 239 9.92 10.51 20.63
CA PRO A 239 8.55 10.81 21.07
C PRO A 239 8.20 12.31 21.01
N ALA A 240 9.18 13.19 21.20
CA ALA A 240 8.99 14.64 21.11
C ALA A 240 8.74 15.08 19.66
N GLU A 241 9.52 14.58 18.70
CA GLU A 241 9.31 14.84 17.27
C GLU A 241 7.97 14.29 16.78
N ALA A 242 7.61 13.06 17.17
CA ALA A 242 6.31 12.48 16.84
C ALA A 242 5.15 13.35 17.35
N LYS A 243 5.24 13.87 18.57
CA LYS A 243 4.25 14.80 19.13
C LYS A 243 4.17 16.10 18.32
N LEU A 244 5.30 16.68 17.94
CA LEU A 244 5.34 17.90 17.12
C LEU A 244 4.67 17.67 15.77
N LEU A 245 4.98 16.57 15.09
CA LEU A 245 4.35 16.22 13.80
C LEU A 245 2.85 15.95 13.93
N TYR A 246 2.43 15.32 15.03
CA TYR A 246 1.01 15.08 15.28
C TYR A 246 0.20 16.37 15.50
N THR A 247 0.78 17.36 16.19
CA THR A 247 0.09 18.62 16.50
C THR A 247 0.26 19.69 15.41
N ALA A 248 1.12 19.45 14.42
CA ALA A 248 1.34 20.39 13.33
C ALA A 248 0.06 20.58 12.49
N ASP A 249 -0.12 21.81 12.01
CA ASP A 249 -1.18 22.09 11.03
C ASP A 249 -0.88 21.36 9.72
N LEU A 250 -1.86 20.67 9.21
CA LEU A 250 -1.76 19.91 7.97
C LEU A 250 -1.97 20.78 6.73
N HIS A 251 -2.58 21.97 6.88
CA HIS A 251 -2.96 22.84 5.76
C HIS A 251 -3.68 22.03 4.66
N LEU A 252 -4.75 21.33 5.07
CA LEU A 252 -5.55 20.54 4.15
C LEU A 252 -6.17 21.43 3.08
N ALA A 253 -6.32 20.89 1.88
CA ALA A 253 -7.13 21.47 0.84
C ALA A 253 -8.56 21.67 1.35
N ASP A 254 -9.22 22.74 0.93
CA ASP A 254 -10.62 22.91 1.22
C ASP A 254 -11.39 21.73 0.63
N ALA A 255 -12.30 21.16 1.42
CA ALA A 255 -13.19 20.13 0.89
C ALA A 255 -13.95 20.76 -0.27
N THR A 256 -13.59 20.39 -1.51
CA THR A 256 -14.34 20.84 -2.67
C THR A 256 -15.76 20.37 -2.48
N SER A 257 -16.68 21.30 -2.27
CA SER A 257 -18.12 21.05 -2.41
C SER A 257 -18.32 20.54 -3.84
N GLU A 258 -18.45 19.22 -4.01
CA GLU A 258 -18.96 18.66 -5.24
C GLU A 258 -20.40 19.16 -5.36
N GLU A 259 -20.61 20.18 -6.24
CA GLU A 259 -21.92 20.53 -6.77
C GLU A 259 -22.33 19.54 -7.85
#